data_ab06dbf68d430111e78f37846d1660a5
#
_entry.id   ab06dbf68d430111e78f37846d1660a5
#
_cell.length_a   1.000
_cell.length_b   1.000
_cell.length_c   1.000
_cell.angle_alpha   90.00
_cell.angle_beta   90.00
_cell.angle_gamma   90.00
#
_symmetry.space_group_name_H-M   'P 1'
#
loop_
_entity.id
_entity.type
_entity.pdbx_description
1 polymer ?
#
loop_
_entity_poly.entity_id
_entity_poly.type
_entity_poly.pdbx_seq_one_letter_code
_entity_poly.pdbx_strand_id
1 'polypeptide(L)'
;MCIRDRSIEDLHGRTVSIGAEESGSEQNARQILSAYGLNDKMVSMVNLNYEDAAAQLKAGRVDAIFMTVGAPSPVLTALAGECGIRLLNVDGAAAQRLQSAYSAYSGVTLPAGTYPGQTEKVQTVGVKAVLLASNALPAKQVQQLTQLLFSSREGLEEQLGIPLDPEENAVEGVDIPFHAGAAAYYKAAGITVDEAAGN
;
A
#
# COMPACT_ATOMS: atom_id res chain seq x y z
N MET A 1 26.55 8.98 -0.16
CA MET A 1 25.47 9.95 0.13
C MET A 1 25.09 9.77 1.60
N CYS A 2 25.23 10.81 2.45
CA CYS A 2 24.81 10.67 3.85
C CYS A 2 23.29 10.79 3.89
N ILE A 3 22.59 9.69 4.12
CA ILE A 3 21.14 9.69 4.37
C ILE A 3 20.96 10.34 5.76
N ARG A 4 20.70 11.66 5.78
CA ARG A 4 20.48 12.43 7.00
C ARG A 4 19.03 12.37 7.47
N ASP A 5 18.11 12.14 6.54
CA ASP A 5 16.68 12.16 6.81
C ASP A 5 16.30 10.90 7.62
N ARG A 6 15.68 11.11 8.78
CA ARG A 6 15.32 10.05 9.73
C ARG A 6 13.81 9.94 9.93
N SER A 7 13.07 10.95 9.46
CA SER A 7 11.62 11.06 9.60
C SER A 7 10.99 11.68 8.35
N ILE A 8 9.67 11.63 8.25
CA ILE A 8 8.92 12.27 7.16
C ILE A 8 9.05 13.80 7.23
N GLU A 9 9.15 14.39 8.42
CA GLU A 9 9.34 15.83 8.61
C GLU A 9 10.63 16.35 8.00
N ASP A 10 11.68 15.52 7.93
CA ASP A 10 12.98 15.88 7.33
C ASP A 10 12.88 16.06 5.80
N LEU A 11 11.76 15.71 5.18
CA LEU A 11 11.50 15.92 3.75
C LEU A 11 11.22 17.40 3.41
N HIS A 12 11.13 18.29 4.40
CA HIS A 12 11.05 19.74 4.16
C HIS A 12 12.23 20.23 3.32
N GLY A 13 11.96 20.89 2.20
CA GLY A 13 12.97 21.39 1.25
C GLY A 13 13.59 20.31 0.35
N ARG A 14 13.04 19.08 0.35
CA ARG A 14 13.52 17.96 -0.46
C ARG A 14 12.73 17.79 -1.74
N THR A 15 13.32 17.10 -2.71
CA THR A 15 12.66 16.62 -3.92
C THR A 15 12.19 15.20 -3.70
N VAL A 16 10.88 14.97 -3.80
CA VAL A 16 10.24 13.70 -3.46
C VAL A 16 9.40 13.20 -4.62
N SER A 17 9.64 11.97 -5.06
CA SER A 17 8.72 11.29 -5.99
C SER A 17 7.52 10.76 -5.23
N ILE A 18 6.33 11.20 -5.66
CA ILE A 18 5.06 10.86 -5.02
C ILE A 18 4.25 9.79 -5.76
N GLY A 19 4.83 9.15 -6.78
CA GLY A 19 4.15 8.18 -7.66
C GLY A 19 3.79 8.77 -9.01
N ALA A 20 3.28 7.94 -9.90
CA ALA A 20 2.80 8.40 -11.20
C ALA A 20 1.60 9.34 -11.05
N GLU A 21 1.43 10.25 -12.00
CA GLU A 21 0.32 11.19 -12.01
C GLU A 21 -1.04 10.47 -11.98
N GLU A 22 -1.97 10.99 -11.20
CA GLU A 22 -3.31 10.42 -10.98
C GLU A 22 -3.33 9.00 -10.39
N SER A 23 -2.21 8.51 -9.86
CA SER A 23 -2.13 7.20 -9.21
C SER A 23 -2.59 7.21 -7.75
N GLY A 24 -3.01 6.05 -7.26
CA GLY A 24 -3.27 5.86 -5.82
C GLY A 24 -2.04 6.14 -4.95
N SER A 25 -0.83 5.90 -5.47
CA SER A 25 0.41 6.23 -4.77
C SER A 25 0.60 7.73 -4.60
N GLU A 26 0.28 8.54 -5.61
CA GLU A 26 0.30 9.99 -5.49
C GLU A 26 -0.68 10.47 -4.41
N GLN A 27 -1.90 9.95 -4.44
CA GLN A 27 -2.91 10.30 -3.44
C GLN A 27 -2.45 9.93 -2.03
N ASN A 28 -1.93 8.72 -1.83
CA ASN A 28 -1.41 8.26 -0.55
C ASN A 28 -0.23 9.12 -0.08
N ALA A 29 0.73 9.43 -0.96
CA ALA A 29 1.87 10.29 -0.62
C ALA A 29 1.43 11.67 -0.17
N ARG A 30 0.49 12.32 -0.87
CA ARG A 30 -0.06 13.63 -0.50
C ARG A 30 -0.78 13.60 0.84
N GLN A 31 -1.56 12.56 1.12
CA GLN A 31 -2.25 12.39 2.40
C GLN A 31 -1.26 12.18 3.55
N ILE A 32 -0.22 11.36 3.36
CA ILE A 32 0.83 11.14 4.37
C ILE A 32 1.58 12.46 4.62
N LEU A 33 2.08 13.13 3.58
CA LEU A 33 2.78 14.40 3.73
C LEU A 33 1.92 15.43 4.47
N SER A 34 0.64 15.55 4.10
CA SER A 34 -0.31 16.44 4.78
C SER A 34 -0.51 16.08 6.26
N ALA A 35 -0.56 14.79 6.62
CA ALA A 35 -0.66 14.36 8.02
C ALA A 35 0.57 14.76 8.85
N TYR A 36 1.74 14.90 8.21
CA TYR A 36 2.98 15.41 8.82
C TYR A 36 3.13 16.94 8.67
N GLY A 37 2.11 17.64 8.18
CA GLY A 37 2.12 19.10 8.02
C GLY A 37 2.93 19.62 6.84
N LEU A 38 3.29 18.74 5.90
CA LEU A 38 4.03 19.08 4.69
C LEU A 38 3.09 19.29 3.49
N ASN A 39 3.44 20.22 2.62
CA ASN A 39 2.69 20.55 1.39
C ASN A 39 3.64 20.91 0.24
N ASP A 40 3.07 21.20 -0.93
CA ASP A 40 3.79 21.53 -2.19
C ASP A 40 4.65 22.78 -2.13
N LYS A 41 4.47 23.65 -1.13
CA LYS A 41 5.37 24.79 -0.90
C LYS A 41 6.59 24.42 -0.08
N MET A 42 6.51 23.30 0.64
CA MET A 42 7.54 22.81 1.56
C MET A 42 8.36 21.65 0.97
N VAL A 43 7.77 20.89 0.06
CA VAL A 43 8.38 19.72 -0.60
C VAL A 43 8.25 19.87 -2.10
N SER A 44 9.35 19.69 -2.84
CA SER A 44 9.31 19.64 -4.30
C SER A 44 8.80 18.26 -4.74
N MET A 45 7.51 18.17 -5.06
CA MET A 45 6.87 16.91 -5.46
C MET A 45 7.04 16.68 -6.96
N VAL A 46 7.45 15.47 -7.35
CA VAL A 46 7.57 15.04 -8.76
C VAL A 46 6.80 13.74 -8.98
N ASN A 47 6.16 13.62 -10.13
CA ASN A 47 5.43 12.42 -10.52
C ASN A 47 6.31 11.52 -11.39
N LEU A 48 6.59 10.31 -10.92
CA LEU A 48 7.38 9.29 -11.60
C LEU A 48 6.76 7.91 -11.35
N ASN A 49 6.87 7.00 -12.31
CA ASN A 49 6.61 5.58 -12.06
C ASN A 49 7.70 5.00 -11.14
N TYR A 50 7.53 3.77 -10.67
CA TYR A 50 8.40 3.19 -9.64
C TYR A 50 9.83 2.96 -10.14
N GLU A 51 10.00 2.52 -11.38
CA GLU A 51 11.29 2.25 -11.99
C GLU A 51 12.07 3.55 -12.19
N ASP A 52 11.43 4.58 -12.74
CA ASP A 52 12.04 5.89 -12.93
C ASP A 52 12.35 6.55 -11.59
N ALA A 53 11.46 6.44 -10.60
CA ALA A 53 11.69 6.96 -9.26
C ALA A 53 12.92 6.32 -8.60
N ALA A 54 13.05 4.98 -8.69
CA ALA A 54 14.22 4.26 -8.19
C ALA A 54 15.51 4.69 -8.89
N ALA A 55 15.48 4.85 -10.22
CA ALA A 55 16.62 5.33 -10.99
C ALA A 55 17.01 6.77 -10.63
N GLN A 56 16.03 7.67 -10.41
CA GLN A 56 16.27 9.05 -10.01
C GLN A 56 16.82 9.13 -8.57
N LEU A 57 16.32 8.30 -7.64
CA LEU A 57 16.83 8.23 -6.27
C LEU A 57 18.29 7.74 -6.27
N LYS A 58 18.61 6.69 -7.01
CA LYS A 58 19.97 6.20 -7.18
C LYS A 58 20.91 7.25 -7.76
N ALA A 59 20.43 8.05 -8.72
CA ALA A 59 21.17 9.14 -9.33
C ALA A 59 21.26 10.40 -8.45
N GLY A 60 20.60 10.44 -7.30
CA GLY A 60 20.56 11.60 -6.39
C GLY A 60 19.78 12.80 -6.94
N ARG A 61 18.88 12.58 -7.89
CA ARG A 61 18.01 13.62 -8.45
C ARG A 61 16.69 13.79 -7.70
N VAL A 62 16.26 12.76 -6.97
CA VAL A 62 15.26 12.87 -5.93
C VAL A 62 15.85 12.42 -4.61
N ASP A 63 15.38 12.97 -3.50
CA ASP A 63 15.86 12.67 -2.15
C ASP A 63 15.09 11.51 -1.51
N ALA A 64 13.80 11.37 -1.86
CA ALA A 64 12.94 10.30 -1.36
C ALA A 64 11.90 9.88 -2.41
N ILE A 65 11.34 8.68 -2.22
CA ILE A 65 10.27 8.14 -3.07
C ILE A 65 9.16 7.55 -2.21
N PHE A 66 7.92 7.79 -2.58
CA PHE A 66 6.75 7.07 -2.06
C PHE A 66 6.40 5.92 -2.99
N MET A 67 6.10 4.76 -2.41
CA MET A 67 5.64 3.58 -3.14
C MET A 67 4.51 2.90 -2.36
N THR A 68 3.39 2.64 -3.04
CA THR A 68 2.30 1.81 -2.51
C THR A 68 2.36 0.46 -3.20
N VAL A 69 3.01 -0.50 -2.56
CA VAL A 69 3.34 -1.82 -3.13
C VAL A 69 3.29 -2.88 -2.05
N GLY A 70 3.13 -4.15 -2.45
CA GLY A 70 3.37 -5.28 -1.54
C GLY A 70 4.82 -5.32 -1.07
N ALA A 71 5.06 -5.79 0.15
CA ALA A 71 6.39 -5.95 0.69
C ALA A 71 6.71 -7.45 0.93
N PRO A 72 7.90 -7.92 0.47
CA PRO A 72 8.98 -7.18 -0.21
C PRO A 72 8.66 -6.85 -1.68
N SER A 73 9.01 -5.63 -2.11
CA SER A 73 8.88 -5.21 -3.51
C SER A 73 10.16 -5.53 -4.29
N PRO A 74 10.09 -6.14 -5.48
CA PRO A 74 11.27 -6.42 -6.31
C PRO A 74 12.08 -5.17 -6.66
N VAL A 75 11.40 -4.06 -6.97
CA VAL A 75 12.04 -2.77 -7.29
C VAL A 75 12.86 -2.24 -6.11
N LEU A 76 12.27 -2.25 -4.90
CA LEU A 76 12.98 -1.81 -3.69
C LEU A 76 14.09 -2.78 -3.29
N THR A 77 13.90 -4.08 -3.48
CA THR A 77 14.94 -5.09 -3.21
C THR A 77 16.16 -4.88 -4.11
N ALA A 78 15.94 -4.67 -5.41
CA ALA A 78 17.01 -4.36 -6.36
C ALA A 78 17.72 -3.05 -5.98
N LEU A 79 16.97 -1.99 -5.74
CA LEU A 79 17.51 -0.68 -5.36
C LEU A 79 18.33 -0.76 -4.06
N ALA A 80 17.84 -1.47 -3.05
CA ALA A 80 18.55 -1.67 -1.78
C ALA A 80 19.88 -2.44 -1.94
N GLY A 81 19.92 -3.39 -2.88
CA GLY A 81 21.15 -4.12 -3.22
C GLY A 81 22.18 -3.30 -4.00
N GLU A 82 21.74 -2.30 -4.74
CA GLU A 82 22.60 -1.47 -5.59
C GLU A 82 23.11 -0.20 -4.88
N CYS A 83 22.25 0.43 -4.08
CA CYS A 83 22.61 1.60 -3.29
C CYS A 83 21.90 1.53 -1.94
N GLY A 84 22.58 1.76 -0.84
CA GLY A 84 21.91 1.73 0.49
C GLY A 84 20.70 2.65 0.51
N ILE A 85 19.55 2.09 0.88
CA ILE A 85 18.29 2.84 1.11
C ILE A 85 17.97 2.87 2.61
N ARG A 86 17.16 3.84 3.01
CA ARG A 86 16.53 3.89 4.33
C ARG A 86 15.02 3.98 4.15
N LEU A 87 14.31 3.13 4.83
CA LEU A 87 12.86 3.28 4.98
C LEU A 87 12.57 4.26 6.11
N LEU A 88 11.68 5.21 5.87
CA LEU A 88 11.23 6.16 6.89
C LEU A 88 9.97 5.60 7.56
N ASN A 89 9.88 5.78 8.86
CA ASN A 89 8.67 5.45 9.58
C ASN A 89 7.52 6.39 9.20
N VAL A 90 6.32 5.81 9.07
CA VAL A 90 5.05 6.53 9.06
C VAL A 90 4.31 6.11 10.32
N ASP A 91 4.56 6.81 11.42
CA ASP A 91 4.11 6.42 12.77
C ASP A 91 3.64 7.61 13.61
N GLY A 92 3.45 7.39 14.90
CA GLY A 92 3.13 8.42 15.86
C GLY A 92 1.76 9.09 15.64
N ALA A 93 1.63 10.32 16.10
CA ALA A 93 0.38 11.07 16.06
C ALA A 93 -0.07 11.40 14.63
N ALA A 94 0.87 11.53 13.68
CA ALA A 94 0.54 11.78 12.28
C ALA A 94 -0.13 10.56 11.63
N ALA A 95 0.40 9.37 11.85
CA ALA A 95 -0.20 8.12 11.37
C ALA A 95 -1.59 7.88 12.01
N GLN A 96 -1.75 8.17 13.30
CA GLN A 96 -3.04 8.07 13.99
C GLN A 96 -4.09 9.02 13.40
N ARG A 97 -3.70 10.29 13.10
CA ARG A 97 -4.59 11.24 12.42
C ARG A 97 -5.00 10.76 11.03
N LEU A 98 -4.04 10.20 10.26
CA LEU A 98 -4.29 9.65 8.94
C LEU A 98 -5.31 8.50 9.00
N GLN A 99 -5.09 7.52 9.89
CA GLN A 99 -5.99 6.38 10.09
C GLN A 99 -7.38 6.79 10.59
N SER A 100 -7.46 7.84 11.43
CA SER A 100 -8.75 8.38 11.88
C SER A 100 -9.51 9.12 10.79
N ALA A 101 -8.79 9.73 9.83
CA ALA A 101 -9.39 10.47 8.72
C ALA A 101 -9.79 9.57 7.54
N TYR A 102 -9.12 8.42 7.38
CA TYR A 102 -9.31 7.52 6.24
C TYR A 102 -9.30 6.07 6.72
N SER A 103 -10.45 5.43 6.71
CA SER A 103 -10.68 4.03 7.16
C SER A 103 -9.87 2.99 6.41
N ALA A 104 -9.46 3.32 5.16
CA ALA A 104 -8.64 2.43 4.32
C ALA A 104 -7.21 2.20 4.84
N TYR A 105 -6.70 3.07 5.74
CA TYR A 105 -5.36 2.90 6.28
C TYR A 105 -5.33 2.05 7.54
N SER A 106 -4.43 1.10 7.57
CA SER A 106 -4.06 0.33 8.76
C SER A 106 -2.58 0.48 9.08
N GLY A 107 -2.22 0.29 10.37
CA GLY A 107 -0.82 0.26 10.77
C GLY A 107 -0.16 -1.04 10.32
N VAL A 108 1.02 -0.94 9.71
CA VAL A 108 1.80 -2.08 9.22
C VAL A 108 3.21 -2.02 9.79
N THR A 109 3.74 -3.17 10.18
CA THR A 109 5.14 -3.30 10.60
C THR A 109 5.90 -4.14 9.57
N LEU A 110 6.91 -3.54 8.95
CA LEU A 110 7.87 -4.28 8.14
C LEU A 110 8.97 -4.83 9.06
N PRO A 111 9.15 -6.16 9.13
CA PRO A 111 10.21 -6.76 9.94
C PRO A 111 11.60 -6.30 9.52
N ALA A 112 12.56 -6.35 10.44
CA ALA A 112 13.97 -6.20 10.08
C ALA A 112 14.36 -7.29 9.06
N GLY A 113 15.20 -6.92 8.09
CA GLY A 113 15.63 -7.86 7.03
C GLY A 113 14.65 -8.04 5.88
N THR A 114 13.53 -7.29 5.82
CA THR A 114 12.63 -7.29 4.65
C THR A 114 13.37 -6.86 3.38
N TYR A 115 14.29 -5.91 3.50
CA TYR A 115 15.13 -5.46 2.38
C TYR A 115 16.62 -5.54 2.73
N PRO A 116 17.54 -5.67 1.73
CA PRO A 116 18.98 -5.63 1.96
C PRO A 116 19.40 -4.38 2.73
N GLY A 117 20.16 -4.57 3.82
CA GLY A 117 20.65 -3.47 4.66
C GLY A 117 19.64 -2.88 5.65
N GLN A 118 18.40 -3.34 5.66
CA GLN A 118 17.40 -2.95 6.68
C GLN A 118 17.62 -3.76 7.96
N THR A 119 18.23 -3.14 8.96
CA THR A 119 18.60 -3.78 10.25
C THR A 119 17.52 -3.65 11.33
N GLU A 120 16.56 -2.73 11.15
CA GLU A 120 15.53 -2.44 12.13
C GLU A 120 14.14 -2.63 11.52
N LYS A 121 13.15 -2.93 12.37
CA LYS A 121 11.74 -2.90 11.96
C LYS A 121 11.33 -1.48 11.59
N VAL A 122 10.42 -1.35 10.64
CA VAL A 122 9.86 -0.08 10.21
C VAL A 122 8.36 -0.09 10.40
N GLN A 123 7.83 0.95 11.07
CA GLN A 123 6.40 1.19 11.19
C GLN A 123 5.94 1.99 9.98
N THR A 124 4.88 1.56 9.34
CA THR A 124 4.29 2.28 8.20
C THR A 124 2.77 2.13 8.21
N VAL A 125 2.12 2.71 7.23
CA VAL A 125 0.70 2.50 6.96
C VAL A 125 0.53 1.72 5.68
N GLY A 126 -0.52 0.92 5.62
CA GLY A 126 -0.89 0.14 4.45
C GLY A 126 -2.34 0.39 4.07
N VAL A 127 -2.65 0.13 2.81
CA VAL A 127 -4.00 0.03 2.27
C VAL A 127 -4.18 -1.35 1.68
N LYS A 128 -5.40 -1.90 1.76
CA LYS A 128 -5.68 -3.21 1.18
C LYS A 128 -5.80 -3.11 -0.34
N ALA A 129 -5.25 -4.10 -1.04
CA ALA A 129 -5.60 -4.35 -2.44
C ALA A 129 -6.93 -5.09 -2.49
N VAL A 130 -7.87 -4.59 -3.30
CA VAL A 130 -9.22 -5.15 -3.44
C VAL A 130 -9.41 -5.63 -4.87
N LEU A 131 -9.88 -6.88 -5.02
CA LEU A 131 -10.27 -7.40 -6.32
C LEU A 131 -11.67 -6.88 -6.69
N LEU A 132 -11.75 -6.10 -7.76
CA LEU A 132 -13.00 -5.55 -8.27
C LEU A 132 -13.63 -6.46 -9.31
N ALA A 133 -14.95 -6.67 -9.20
CA ALA A 133 -15.74 -7.39 -10.17
C ALA A 133 -16.84 -6.47 -10.72
N SER A 134 -17.08 -6.54 -12.04
CA SER A 134 -18.22 -5.83 -12.66
C SER A 134 -19.53 -6.42 -12.18
N ASN A 135 -20.53 -5.58 -11.84
CA ASN A 135 -21.88 -6.01 -11.51
C ASN A 135 -22.59 -6.76 -12.65
N ALA A 136 -22.08 -6.67 -13.89
CA ALA A 136 -22.59 -7.43 -15.03
C ALA A 136 -22.18 -8.92 -14.99
N LEU A 137 -21.24 -9.31 -14.16
CA LEU A 137 -20.83 -10.72 -14.02
C LEU A 137 -21.92 -11.51 -13.27
N PRO A 138 -22.20 -12.75 -13.70
CA PRO A 138 -23.15 -13.61 -12.98
C PRO A 138 -22.68 -13.88 -11.54
N ALA A 139 -23.58 -13.74 -10.57
CA ALA A 139 -23.27 -13.95 -9.15
C ALA A 139 -22.59 -15.31 -8.87
N LYS A 140 -23.04 -16.36 -9.55
CA LYS A 140 -22.43 -17.71 -9.40
C LYS A 140 -20.95 -17.73 -9.81
N GLN A 141 -20.58 -17.02 -10.87
CA GLN A 141 -19.18 -16.96 -11.31
C GLN A 141 -18.31 -16.21 -10.30
N VAL A 142 -18.78 -15.07 -9.80
CA VAL A 142 -18.05 -14.29 -8.79
C VAL A 142 -17.95 -15.07 -7.47
N GLN A 143 -19.00 -15.79 -7.06
CA GLN A 143 -18.96 -16.67 -5.89
C GLN A 143 -17.89 -17.75 -6.04
N GLN A 144 -17.83 -18.42 -7.20
CA GLN A 144 -16.81 -19.44 -7.48
C GLN A 144 -15.40 -18.84 -7.52
N LEU A 145 -15.23 -17.64 -8.09
CA LEU A 145 -13.95 -16.94 -8.09
C LEU A 145 -13.47 -16.61 -6.67
N THR A 146 -14.39 -16.08 -5.84
CA THR A 146 -14.08 -15.79 -4.44
C THR A 146 -13.69 -17.05 -3.67
N GLN A 147 -14.42 -18.15 -3.86
CA GLN A 147 -14.09 -19.43 -3.28
C GLN A 147 -12.73 -19.93 -3.73
N LEU A 148 -12.41 -19.82 -5.03
CA LEU A 148 -11.13 -20.26 -5.59
C LEU A 148 -9.97 -19.44 -5.02
N LEU A 149 -10.14 -18.12 -4.88
CA LEU A 149 -9.15 -17.22 -4.30
C LEU A 149 -8.72 -17.71 -2.90
N PHE A 150 -9.68 -17.97 -2.02
CA PHE A 150 -9.38 -18.40 -0.65
C PHE A 150 -8.90 -19.85 -0.57
N SER A 151 -9.47 -20.75 -1.36
CA SER A 151 -9.01 -22.15 -1.39
C SER A 151 -7.60 -22.33 -1.97
N SER A 152 -7.13 -21.36 -2.77
CA SER A 152 -5.78 -21.36 -3.35
C SER A 152 -4.84 -20.36 -2.69
N ARG A 153 -5.24 -19.77 -1.55
CA ARG A 153 -4.54 -18.64 -0.90
C ARG A 153 -3.04 -18.91 -0.71
N GLU A 154 -2.65 -20.01 -0.10
CA GLU A 154 -1.25 -20.35 0.15
C GLU A 154 -0.40 -20.40 -1.13
N GLY A 155 -0.92 -21.02 -2.19
CA GLY A 155 -0.22 -21.07 -3.47
C GLY A 155 -0.14 -19.70 -4.16
N LEU A 156 -1.14 -18.84 -3.98
CA LEU A 156 -1.11 -17.46 -4.48
C LEU A 156 -0.12 -16.61 -3.69
N GLU A 157 -0.07 -16.73 -2.37
CA GLU A 157 0.90 -16.05 -1.52
C GLU A 157 2.34 -16.39 -1.93
N GLU A 158 2.61 -17.66 -2.19
CA GLU A 158 3.93 -18.13 -2.66
C GLU A 158 4.29 -17.52 -4.03
N GLN A 159 3.35 -17.51 -4.98
CA GLN A 159 3.57 -16.99 -6.33
C GLN A 159 3.69 -15.47 -6.38
N LEU A 160 2.90 -14.78 -5.58
CA LEU A 160 2.87 -13.30 -5.56
C LEU A 160 3.97 -12.72 -4.64
N GLY A 161 4.47 -13.52 -3.69
CA GLY A 161 5.44 -13.06 -2.69
C GLY A 161 4.87 -12.05 -1.70
N ILE A 162 3.53 -11.99 -1.55
CA ILE A 162 2.83 -11.10 -0.62
C ILE A 162 1.79 -11.90 0.18
N PRO A 163 1.54 -11.53 1.46
CA PRO A 163 0.47 -12.16 2.23
C PRO A 163 -0.89 -11.76 1.69
N LEU A 164 -1.84 -12.69 1.71
CA LEU A 164 -3.25 -12.45 1.44
C LEU A 164 -4.03 -12.59 2.76
N ASP A 165 -4.95 -11.67 3.02
CA ASP A 165 -5.77 -11.74 4.21
C ASP A 165 -6.62 -13.02 4.24
N PRO A 166 -6.80 -13.64 5.41
CA PRO A 166 -7.80 -14.70 5.58
C PRO A 166 -9.23 -14.13 5.42
N GLU A 167 -10.20 -14.99 5.20
CA GLU A 167 -11.58 -14.61 4.90
C GLU A 167 -12.17 -13.61 5.91
N GLU A 168 -11.95 -13.82 7.19
CA GLU A 168 -12.46 -12.99 8.28
C GLU A 168 -11.90 -11.57 8.27
N ASN A 169 -10.67 -11.39 7.80
CA ASN A 169 -10.00 -10.08 7.75
C ASN A 169 -10.13 -9.41 6.38
N ALA A 170 -10.40 -10.21 5.32
CA ALA A 170 -10.45 -9.70 3.94
C ALA A 170 -11.54 -8.67 3.71
N VAL A 171 -12.58 -8.65 4.54
CA VAL A 171 -13.73 -7.72 4.44
C VAL A 171 -13.50 -6.41 5.18
N GLU A 172 -12.53 -6.35 6.10
CA GLU A 172 -12.27 -5.15 6.89
C GLU A 172 -11.67 -4.02 6.04
N GLY A 173 -12.15 -2.79 6.22
CA GLY A 173 -11.63 -1.59 5.52
C GLY A 173 -12.01 -1.55 4.03
N VAL A 174 -12.97 -2.36 3.59
CA VAL A 174 -13.56 -2.28 2.24
C VAL A 174 -14.81 -1.42 2.32
N ASP A 175 -14.73 -0.18 1.80
CA ASP A 175 -15.80 0.84 1.91
C ASP A 175 -16.75 0.84 0.70
N ILE A 176 -16.61 -0.11 -0.22
CA ILE A 176 -17.52 -0.28 -1.37
C ILE A 176 -18.37 -1.53 -1.18
N PRO A 177 -19.63 -1.55 -1.67
CA PRO A 177 -20.48 -2.72 -1.56
C PRO A 177 -19.89 -3.94 -2.28
N PHE A 178 -20.05 -5.10 -1.68
CA PHE A 178 -19.60 -6.35 -2.28
C PHE A 178 -20.52 -6.79 -3.42
N HIS A 179 -19.93 -7.35 -4.47
CA HIS A 179 -20.70 -8.01 -5.53
C HIS A 179 -21.56 -9.13 -4.94
N ALA A 180 -22.81 -9.31 -5.42
CA ALA A 180 -23.76 -10.30 -4.90
C ALA A 180 -23.18 -11.73 -4.76
N GLY A 181 -22.31 -12.15 -5.70
CA GLY A 181 -21.61 -13.43 -5.64
C GLY A 181 -20.59 -13.51 -4.52
N ALA A 182 -19.81 -12.45 -4.30
CA ALA A 182 -18.86 -12.38 -3.19
C ALA A 182 -19.60 -12.34 -1.84
N ALA A 183 -20.67 -11.53 -1.74
CA ALA A 183 -21.52 -11.47 -0.54
C ALA A 183 -22.13 -12.84 -0.21
N ALA A 184 -22.59 -13.59 -1.21
CA ALA A 184 -23.12 -14.95 -1.02
C ALA A 184 -22.06 -15.92 -0.49
N TYR A 185 -20.80 -15.79 -0.95
CA TYR A 185 -19.69 -16.59 -0.42
C TYR A 185 -19.41 -16.26 1.04
N TYR A 186 -19.20 -14.98 1.38
CA TYR A 186 -18.94 -14.54 2.75
C TYR A 186 -20.08 -14.91 3.72
N LYS A 187 -21.32 -14.77 3.27
CA LYS A 187 -22.49 -15.20 4.06
C LYS A 187 -22.48 -16.70 4.35
N ALA A 188 -22.07 -17.53 3.40
CA ALA A 188 -21.94 -18.98 3.61
C ALA A 188 -20.81 -19.30 4.60
N ALA A 189 -19.77 -18.47 4.69
CA ALA A 189 -18.71 -18.53 5.69
C ALA A 189 -19.08 -17.87 7.04
N GLY A 190 -20.33 -17.37 7.21
CA GLY A 190 -20.80 -16.73 8.43
C GLY A 190 -20.37 -15.25 8.59
N ILE A 191 -19.84 -14.63 7.53
CA ILE A 191 -19.37 -13.25 7.52
C ILE A 191 -20.42 -12.38 6.83
N THR A 192 -20.87 -11.30 7.51
CA THR A 192 -21.84 -10.35 6.95
C THR A 192 -21.11 -9.20 6.27
N VAL A 193 -21.49 -8.88 5.05
CA VAL A 193 -20.96 -7.76 4.24
C VAL A 193 -22.10 -6.98 3.60
N ASP A 194 -21.85 -5.71 3.26
CA ASP A 194 -22.79 -4.89 2.51
C ASP A 194 -22.80 -5.32 1.04
N GLU A 195 -23.96 -5.72 0.56
CA GLU A 195 -24.16 -6.18 -0.81
C GLU A 195 -24.51 -5.00 -1.72
N ALA A 196 -23.94 -4.97 -2.93
CA ALA A 196 -24.31 -4.01 -3.95
C ALA A 196 -25.79 -4.22 -4.33
N ALA A 197 -26.55 -3.11 -4.39
CA ALA A 197 -27.92 -3.17 -4.87
C ALA A 197 -27.96 -3.78 -6.28
N GLY A 198 -28.75 -4.85 -6.44
CA GLY A 198 -28.92 -5.47 -7.75
C GLY A 198 -29.56 -4.47 -8.72
N ASN A 199 -29.07 -4.44 -9.95
CA ASN A 199 -29.72 -3.72 -11.06
C ASN A 199 -31.00 -4.44 -11.48
#